data_1dff8eaeec525f49efce2f370cdde3e7
#
_entry.id   1dff8eaeec525f49efce2f370cdde3e7
#
_cell.length_a   1.000
_cell.length_b   1.000
_cell.length_c   1.000
_cell.angle_alpha   90.00
_cell.angle_beta   90.00
_cell.angle_gamma   90.00
#
_symmetry.space_group_name_H-M   'P 1'
#
loop_
_entity.id
_entity.type
_entity.pdbx_description
1 polymer ?
#
loop_
_entity_poly.entity_id
_entity_poly.type
_entity_poly.pdbx_seq_one_letter_code
_entity_poly.pdbx_strand_id
1 'polypeptide(L)'
;FDEHVSLGGNIVDFHGFELPIWYSNIKEEHLSTRSSAGLFDVSHMGVFKFSGANVKQWLESIATQKVTSITPSRCAYTHFLDDDGFIIDDMIFAVVSESEILGVPNASMIETMWDWFNSKLPSDDSVTLQNLSSDYSIVALQGPHSKNILVQVLGDNNHVGRFRWQNLTQNQHQISGWIQGTGYTGESGYEIFIPNSEAPVLWRELIKSGATPVGLGARDTLRLEKGYLLSGVDFIWPQLESSEPFLARDTWETNVPFGLDLEHDFVGKNRVISHHEDDARWWGI
;
A
#
# COMPACT_ATOMS: atom_id res chain seq x y z
N PHE A 1 -0.48 -14.37 -13.94
CA PHE A 1 -1.44 -15.49 -13.92
C PHE A 1 -0.73 -16.85 -14.06
N ASP A 2 0.01 -17.10 -15.16
CA ASP A 2 0.65 -18.41 -15.43
C ASP A 2 1.58 -18.90 -14.32
N GLU A 3 2.29 -18.00 -13.68
CA GLU A 3 3.16 -18.32 -12.53
C GLU A 3 2.35 -18.85 -11.33
N HIS A 4 1.17 -18.28 -11.08
CA HIS A 4 0.29 -18.76 -10.00
C HIS A 4 -0.28 -20.14 -10.28
N VAL A 5 -0.74 -20.35 -11.51
CA VAL A 5 -1.27 -21.66 -11.94
C VAL A 5 -0.18 -22.72 -11.86
N SER A 6 1.04 -22.42 -12.33
CA SER A 6 2.19 -23.37 -12.31
C SER A 6 2.60 -23.78 -10.89
N LEU A 7 2.34 -22.93 -9.91
CA LEU A 7 2.61 -23.20 -8.50
C LEU A 7 1.40 -23.83 -7.76
N GLY A 8 0.32 -24.15 -8.46
CA GLY A 8 -0.87 -24.76 -7.90
C GLY A 8 -1.78 -23.80 -7.14
N GLY A 9 -1.72 -22.51 -7.47
CA GLY A 9 -2.56 -21.48 -6.85
C GLY A 9 -4.05 -21.74 -7.07
N ASN A 10 -4.84 -21.65 -6.01
CA ASN A 10 -6.30 -21.70 -6.08
C ASN A 10 -6.83 -20.32 -6.43
N ILE A 11 -7.09 -20.09 -7.72
CA ILE A 11 -7.41 -18.78 -8.28
C ILE A 11 -8.87 -18.40 -7.99
N VAL A 12 -9.08 -17.15 -7.58
CA VAL A 12 -10.39 -16.53 -7.38
C VAL A 12 -10.43 -15.17 -8.09
N ASP A 13 -11.64 -14.71 -8.40
CA ASP A 13 -11.84 -13.31 -8.78
C ASP A 13 -11.74 -12.42 -7.52
N PHE A 14 -10.88 -11.43 -7.58
CA PHE A 14 -10.73 -10.42 -6.55
C PHE A 14 -10.77 -9.02 -7.18
N HIS A 15 -11.94 -8.40 -7.18
CA HIS A 15 -12.18 -7.09 -7.80
C HIS A 15 -11.78 -7.04 -9.30
N GLY A 16 -12.07 -8.12 -10.05
CA GLY A 16 -11.72 -8.24 -11.46
C GLY A 16 -10.29 -8.74 -11.74
N PHE A 17 -9.51 -9.04 -10.70
CA PHE A 17 -8.18 -9.65 -10.80
C PHE A 17 -8.25 -11.15 -10.48
N GLU A 18 -7.63 -11.98 -11.30
CA GLU A 18 -7.49 -13.42 -11.06
C GLU A 18 -6.27 -13.68 -10.17
N LEU A 19 -6.48 -13.84 -8.88
CA LEU A 19 -5.44 -14.00 -7.87
C LEU A 19 -5.60 -15.28 -7.04
N PRO A 20 -4.51 -15.86 -6.53
CA PRO A 20 -4.60 -17.04 -5.67
C PRO A 20 -5.11 -16.67 -4.27
N ILE A 21 -6.14 -17.37 -3.82
CA ILE A 21 -6.60 -17.28 -2.43
C ILE A 21 -5.63 -18.03 -1.49
N TRP A 22 -5.04 -19.13 -1.97
CA TRP A 22 -3.92 -19.87 -1.38
C TRP A 22 -3.22 -20.72 -2.44
N TYR A 23 -2.00 -21.24 -2.13
CA TYR A 23 -1.26 -22.23 -2.91
C TYR A 23 -1.24 -23.59 -2.22
N SER A 24 -0.89 -23.65 -0.92
CA SER A 24 -0.96 -24.86 -0.09
C SER A 24 -2.20 -24.81 0.82
N ASN A 25 -2.15 -23.99 1.83
CA ASN A 25 -3.27 -23.61 2.68
C ASN A 25 -2.95 -22.34 3.48
N ILE A 26 -3.98 -21.62 3.89
CA ILE A 26 -3.87 -20.32 4.57
C ILE A 26 -2.95 -20.39 5.81
N LYS A 27 -3.08 -21.43 6.64
CA LYS A 27 -2.33 -21.55 7.89
C LYS A 27 -0.83 -21.74 7.65
N GLU A 28 -0.45 -22.61 6.73
CA GLU A 28 0.97 -22.88 6.41
C GLU A 28 1.62 -21.65 5.79
N GLU A 29 0.94 -20.98 4.87
CA GLU A 29 1.42 -19.76 4.24
C GLU A 29 1.59 -18.63 5.24
N HIS A 30 0.64 -18.45 6.16
CA HIS A 30 0.73 -17.52 7.27
C HIS A 30 1.97 -17.81 8.15
N LEU A 31 2.12 -19.04 8.61
CA LEU A 31 3.23 -19.44 9.47
C LEU A 31 4.58 -19.35 8.74
N SER A 32 4.64 -19.65 7.44
CA SER A 32 5.84 -19.47 6.63
C SER A 32 6.25 -17.99 6.55
N THR A 33 5.30 -17.08 6.40
CA THR A 33 5.58 -15.64 6.43
C THR A 33 6.13 -15.21 7.79
N ARG A 34 5.58 -15.70 8.90
CA ARG A 34 6.07 -15.39 10.26
C ARG A 34 7.46 -15.94 10.55
N SER A 35 7.77 -17.15 10.07
CA SER A 35 9.02 -17.87 10.42
C SER A 35 10.14 -17.76 9.37
N SER A 36 9.81 -17.42 8.14
CA SER A 36 10.74 -17.37 7.01
C SER A 36 10.50 -16.17 6.11
N ALA A 37 9.92 -16.39 4.92
CA ALA A 37 9.56 -15.30 4.01
C ALA A 37 8.38 -15.72 3.11
N GLY A 38 7.33 -14.93 3.13
CA GLY A 38 6.20 -15.01 2.21
C GLY A 38 6.38 -14.07 1.02
N LEU A 39 5.93 -14.51 -0.15
CA LEU A 39 5.93 -13.77 -1.41
C LEU A 39 4.49 -13.61 -1.89
N PHE A 40 4.05 -12.38 -2.00
CA PHE A 40 2.68 -12.01 -2.37
C PHE A 40 2.67 -11.27 -3.70
N ASP A 41 1.77 -11.64 -4.58
CA ASP A 41 1.39 -10.78 -5.70
C ASP A 41 0.32 -9.80 -5.21
N VAL A 42 0.66 -8.52 -5.24
CA VAL A 42 -0.23 -7.42 -4.87
C VAL A 42 -0.40 -6.42 -6.02
N SER A 43 -0.23 -6.90 -7.25
CA SER A 43 -0.33 -6.09 -8.47
C SER A 43 -1.74 -5.55 -8.74
N HIS A 44 -2.74 -5.98 -7.99
CA HIS A 44 -4.08 -5.41 -8.00
C HIS A 44 -4.15 -4.01 -7.36
N MET A 45 -3.17 -3.65 -6.53
CA MET A 45 -3.08 -2.30 -5.95
C MET A 45 -2.75 -1.27 -7.02
N GLY A 46 -3.23 -0.03 -6.83
CA GLY A 46 -2.93 1.06 -7.75
C GLY A 46 -1.51 1.61 -7.59
N VAL A 47 -1.05 2.32 -8.63
CA VAL A 47 0.19 3.10 -8.61
C VAL A 47 -0.11 4.48 -9.19
N PHE A 48 -0.08 5.50 -8.34
CA PHE A 48 -0.27 6.89 -8.73
C PHE A 48 1.02 7.66 -8.59
N LYS A 49 1.27 8.55 -9.54
CA LYS A 49 2.39 9.48 -9.50
C LYS A 49 1.86 10.91 -9.48
N PHE A 50 2.24 11.63 -8.45
CA PHE A 50 1.96 13.05 -8.26
C PHE A 50 3.24 13.84 -8.50
N SER A 51 3.18 14.87 -9.34
CA SER A 51 4.36 15.66 -9.70
C SER A 51 4.04 17.15 -9.73
N GLY A 52 4.99 17.96 -9.31
CA GLY A 52 4.87 19.42 -9.34
C GLY A 52 5.63 20.11 -8.21
N ALA A 53 5.94 21.39 -8.37
CA ALA A 53 6.70 22.15 -7.38
C ALA A 53 6.01 22.25 -6.02
N ASN A 54 4.67 22.19 -6.00
CA ASN A 54 3.85 22.30 -4.79
C ASN A 54 3.21 20.96 -4.37
N VAL A 55 3.70 19.83 -4.89
CA VAL A 55 3.06 18.52 -4.68
C VAL A 55 2.95 18.13 -3.20
N LYS A 56 3.94 18.43 -2.38
CA LYS A 56 3.92 18.12 -0.94
C LYS A 56 2.89 18.96 -0.19
N GLN A 57 2.82 20.27 -0.48
CA GLN A 57 1.86 21.18 0.13
C GLN A 57 0.43 20.84 -0.29
N TRP A 58 0.25 20.52 -1.58
CA TRP A 58 -1.05 20.09 -2.08
C TRP A 58 -1.50 18.79 -1.42
N LEU A 59 -0.66 17.76 -1.39
CA LEU A 59 -1.02 16.49 -0.77
C LEU A 59 -1.30 16.65 0.73
N GLU A 60 -0.52 17.48 1.45
CA GLU A 60 -0.75 17.82 2.85
C GLU A 60 -2.13 18.43 3.09
N SER A 61 -2.61 19.30 2.18
CA SER A 61 -3.91 19.95 2.33
C SER A 61 -5.11 18.99 2.25
N ILE A 62 -4.91 17.79 1.74
CA ILE A 62 -5.95 16.77 1.55
C ILE A 62 -5.69 15.47 2.31
N ALA A 63 -4.52 15.30 2.89
CA ALA A 63 -4.07 14.10 3.61
C ALA A 63 -4.07 14.35 5.13
N THR A 64 -4.38 13.35 5.92
CA THR A 64 -4.28 13.43 7.39
C THR A 64 -2.85 13.48 7.90
N GLN A 65 -1.88 13.07 7.08
CA GLN A 65 -0.44 13.10 7.37
C GLN A 65 0.19 14.43 6.97
N LYS A 66 1.07 14.98 7.82
CA LYS A 66 1.86 16.19 7.52
C LYS A 66 2.98 15.89 6.52
N VAL A 67 2.65 15.99 5.22
CA VAL A 67 3.52 15.55 4.11
C VAL A 67 4.77 16.41 3.96
N THR A 68 4.67 17.72 4.23
CA THR A 68 5.80 18.65 4.11
C THR A 68 6.95 18.32 5.06
N SER A 69 6.68 17.67 6.19
CA SER A 69 7.69 17.23 7.15
C SER A 69 8.44 15.96 6.70
N ILE A 70 7.95 15.25 5.69
CA ILE A 70 8.55 13.98 5.23
C ILE A 70 9.66 14.28 4.23
N THR A 71 10.86 13.85 4.54
CA THR A 71 12.02 14.04 3.67
C THR A 71 12.01 13.07 2.49
N PRO A 72 12.64 13.40 1.34
CA PRO A 72 12.81 12.47 0.24
C PRO A 72 13.38 11.10 0.67
N SER A 73 13.07 10.08 -0.10
CA SER A 73 13.39 8.66 0.17
C SER A 73 12.68 8.05 1.38
N ARG A 74 11.59 8.68 1.84
CA ARG A 74 10.74 8.16 2.93
C ARG A 74 9.36 7.82 2.42
N CYS A 75 8.78 6.76 3.00
CA CYS A 75 7.38 6.41 2.85
C CYS A 75 6.60 6.85 4.11
N ALA A 76 5.31 7.08 3.94
CA ALA A 76 4.39 7.32 5.04
C ALA A 76 2.99 6.80 4.70
N TYR A 77 2.18 6.64 5.72
CA TYR A 77 0.78 6.25 5.63
C TYR A 77 -0.12 7.45 5.88
N THR A 78 -1.27 7.50 5.24
CA THR A 78 -2.27 8.54 5.44
C THR A 78 -3.67 8.02 5.15
N HIS A 79 -4.68 8.70 5.69
CA HIS A 79 -6.05 8.64 5.21
C HIS A 79 -6.38 9.86 4.35
N PHE A 80 -7.35 9.68 3.45
CA PHE A 80 -8.03 10.74 2.73
C PHE A 80 -9.49 10.77 3.18
N LEU A 81 -9.96 11.96 3.53
CA LEU A 81 -11.31 12.15 4.07
C LEU A 81 -12.17 12.95 3.10
N ASP A 82 -13.46 12.74 3.14
CA ASP A 82 -14.41 13.64 2.51
C ASP A 82 -14.66 14.92 3.36
N ASP A 83 -15.47 15.82 2.86
CA ASP A 83 -15.75 17.09 3.54
C ASP A 83 -16.51 16.90 4.87
N ASP A 84 -17.21 15.77 5.05
CA ASP A 84 -17.87 15.37 6.29
C ASP A 84 -16.92 14.65 7.27
N GLY A 85 -15.68 14.37 6.85
CA GLY A 85 -14.62 13.77 7.65
C GLY A 85 -14.63 12.24 7.70
N PHE A 86 -15.39 11.57 6.84
CA PHE A 86 -15.33 10.11 6.69
C PHE A 86 -14.17 9.69 5.79
N ILE A 87 -13.54 8.57 6.13
CA ILE A 87 -12.46 8.00 5.32
C ILE A 87 -13.00 7.57 3.97
N ILE A 88 -12.42 8.12 2.90
CA ILE A 88 -12.61 7.67 1.52
C ILE A 88 -11.74 6.44 1.29
N ASP A 89 -10.43 6.56 1.55
CA ASP A 89 -9.45 5.49 1.43
C ASP A 89 -8.21 5.77 2.29
N ASP A 90 -7.38 4.76 2.48
CA ASP A 90 -6.05 4.87 3.05
C ASP A 90 -4.97 4.62 2.01
N MET A 91 -3.78 5.16 2.22
CA MET A 91 -2.71 4.99 1.25
C MET A 91 -1.32 5.04 1.91
N ILE A 92 -0.44 4.14 1.48
CA ILE A 92 1.01 4.33 1.62
C ILE A 92 1.49 5.16 0.45
N PHE A 93 2.32 6.16 0.74
CA PHE A 93 2.99 6.95 -0.29
C PHE A 93 4.48 7.08 -0.02
N ALA A 94 5.26 7.30 -1.08
CA ALA A 94 6.69 7.54 -1.03
C ALA A 94 7.02 8.95 -1.54
N VAL A 95 7.71 9.75 -0.73
CA VAL A 95 8.28 11.03 -1.17
C VAL A 95 9.57 10.73 -1.92
N VAL A 96 9.50 10.75 -3.25
CA VAL A 96 10.63 10.50 -4.15
C VAL A 96 11.59 11.67 -4.14
N SER A 97 11.04 12.88 -4.27
CA SER A 97 11.76 14.16 -4.24
C SER A 97 10.85 15.26 -3.68
N GLU A 98 11.32 16.48 -3.61
CA GLU A 98 10.48 17.62 -3.23
C GLU A 98 9.35 17.90 -4.24
N SER A 99 9.47 17.38 -5.47
CA SER A 99 8.51 17.61 -6.56
C SER A 99 7.87 16.32 -7.10
N GLU A 100 8.06 15.18 -6.44
CA GLU A 100 7.51 13.90 -6.90
C GLU A 100 7.15 12.99 -5.72
N ILE A 101 5.91 12.45 -5.76
CA ILE A 101 5.38 11.48 -4.79
C ILE A 101 4.77 10.31 -5.58
N LEU A 102 4.99 9.09 -5.08
CA LEU A 102 4.31 7.87 -5.55
C LEU A 102 3.33 7.41 -4.48
N GLY A 103 2.11 7.09 -4.86
CA GLY A 103 1.06 6.60 -3.97
C GLY A 103 0.51 5.24 -4.41
N VAL A 104 0.04 4.46 -3.45
CA VAL A 104 -0.45 3.09 -3.67
C VAL A 104 -1.88 2.97 -3.13
N PRO A 105 -2.91 3.42 -3.90
CA PRO A 105 -4.31 3.29 -3.50
C PRO A 105 -4.77 1.84 -3.51
N ASN A 106 -5.80 1.53 -2.70
CA ASN A 106 -6.41 0.21 -2.66
C ASN A 106 -7.08 -0.17 -3.98
N ALA A 107 -7.07 -1.47 -4.32
CA ALA A 107 -7.56 -1.98 -5.61
C ALA A 107 -8.99 -1.54 -5.95
N SER A 108 -9.92 -1.71 -5.00
CA SER A 108 -11.33 -1.33 -5.17
C SER A 108 -11.57 0.19 -5.24
N MET A 109 -10.57 0.99 -4.87
CA MET A 109 -10.67 2.44 -4.77
C MET A 109 -9.88 3.19 -5.85
N ILE A 110 -9.22 2.49 -6.78
CA ILE A 110 -8.37 3.13 -7.81
C ILE A 110 -9.14 4.20 -8.59
N GLU A 111 -10.32 3.88 -9.13
CA GLU A 111 -11.12 4.82 -9.92
C GLU A 111 -11.67 5.95 -9.04
N THR A 112 -12.20 5.60 -7.86
CA THR A 112 -12.72 6.58 -6.89
C THR A 112 -11.64 7.57 -6.47
N MET A 113 -10.45 7.08 -6.13
CA MET A 113 -9.34 7.94 -5.72
C MET A 113 -8.76 8.73 -6.89
N TRP A 114 -8.76 8.17 -8.09
CA TRP A 114 -8.39 8.90 -9.31
C TRP A 114 -9.28 10.12 -9.52
N ASP A 115 -10.59 9.93 -9.49
CA ASP A 115 -11.56 11.01 -9.68
C ASP A 115 -11.49 12.03 -8.54
N TRP A 116 -11.38 11.54 -7.30
CA TRP A 116 -11.29 12.41 -6.14
C TRP A 116 -10.02 13.28 -6.17
N PHE A 117 -8.85 12.71 -6.44
CA PHE A 117 -7.61 13.48 -6.55
C PHE A 117 -7.69 14.51 -7.69
N ASN A 118 -8.22 14.13 -8.86
CA ASN A 118 -8.39 15.06 -9.97
C ASN A 118 -9.31 16.24 -9.59
N SER A 119 -10.35 16.00 -8.79
CA SER A 119 -11.24 17.05 -8.30
C SER A 119 -10.57 18.03 -7.33
N LYS A 120 -9.47 17.62 -6.71
CA LYS A 120 -8.71 18.42 -5.73
C LYS A 120 -7.42 19.02 -6.33
N LEU A 121 -7.09 18.76 -7.60
CA LEU A 121 -5.92 19.36 -8.25
C LEU A 121 -6.07 20.88 -8.35
N PRO A 122 -4.97 21.63 -8.17
CA PRO A 122 -4.98 23.07 -8.34
C PRO A 122 -5.21 23.44 -9.81
N SER A 123 -5.95 24.54 -10.05
CA SER A 123 -6.33 24.98 -11.39
C SER A 123 -5.20 25.63 -12.20
N ASP A 124 -4.02 25.80 -11.59
CA ASP A 124 -2.84 26.43 -12.19
C ASP A 124 -1.82 25.42 -12.74
N ASP A 125 -2.20 24.15 -12.82
CA ASP A 125 -1.36 23.04 -13.29
C ASP A 125 -0.05 22.87 -12.48
N SER A 126 0.02 23.43 -11.27
CA SER A 126 1.21 23.32 -10.41
C SER A 126 1.43 21.92 -9.85
N VAL A 127 0.41 21.06 -9.92
CA VAL A 127 0.46 19.63 -9.59
C VAL A 127 -0.21 18.83 -10.69
N THR A 128 0.41 17.73 -11.07
CA THR A 128 -0.13 16.78 -12.06
C THR A 128 -0.23 15.37 -11.46
N LEU A 129 -1.20 14.60 -11.93
CA LEU A 129 -1.46 13.22 -11.53
C LEU A 129 -1.34 12.30 -12.75
N GLN A 130 -0.69 11.15 -12.55
CA GLN A 130 -0.59 10.06 -13.54
C GLN A 130 -1.01 8.76 -12.87
N ASN A 131 -1.81 7.95 -13.58
CA ASN A 131 -2.11 6.58 -13.19
C ASN A 131 -1.17 5.63 -13.93
N LEU A 132 -0.31 4.96 -13.18
CA LEU A 132 0.68 4.01 -13.67
C LEU A 132 0.31 2.55 -13.32
N SER A 133 -0.91 2.31 -12.83
CA SER A 133 -1.33 1.00 -12.32
C SER A 133 -1.25 -0.10 -13.38
N SER A 134 -1.49 0.23 -14.66
CA SER A 134 -1.41 -0.73 -15.77
C SER A 134 0.02 -1.08 -16.20
N ASP A 135 1.02 -0.31 -15.78
CA ASP A 135 2.39 -0.43 -16.27
C ASP A 135 3.29 -1.24 -15.32
N TYR A 136 2.90 -1.31 -14.04
CA TYR A 136 3.70 -1.92 -12.97
C TYR A 136 2.99 -3.08 -12.29
N SER A 137 3.77 -4.10 -12.00
CA SER A 137 3.43 -5.15 -11.04
C SER A 137 4.04 -4.85 -9.68
N ILE A 138 3.37 -5.26 -8.61
CA ILE A 138 3.84 -5.07 -7.24
C ILE A 138 3.99 -6.44 -6.58
N VAL A 139 5.20 -6.74 -6.14
CA VAL A 139 5.53 -7.98 -5.45
C VAL A 139 5.94 -7.66 -4.02
N ALA A 140 5.26 -8.23 -3.02
CA ALA A 140 5.60 -8.05 -1.62
C ALA A 140 6.36 -9.27 -1.08
N LEU A 141 7.59 -9.07 -0.62
CA LEU A 141 8.43 -10.08 0.03
C LEU A 141 8.52 -9.77 1.53
N GLN A 142 7.89 -10.57 2.37
CA GLN A 142 7.65 -10.28 3.79
C GLN A 142 8.12 -11.43 4.69
N GLY A 143 8.71 -11.10 5.83
CA GLY A 143 9.15 -12.07 6.83
C GLY A 143 10.60 -11.88 7.27
N PRO A 144 11.04 -12.58 8.33
CA PRO A 144 12.37 -12.39 8.91
C PRO A 144 13.53 -12.70 7.96
N HIS A 145 13.35 -13.56 6.95
CA HIS A 145 14.37 -13.89 5.95
C HIS A 145 14.24 -13.08 4.65
N SER A 146 13.27 -12.17 4.54
CA SER A 146 13.01 -11.37 3.33
C SER A 146 14.25 -10.63 2.83
N LYS A 147 15.04 -10.03 3.74
CA LYS A 147 16.27 -9.33 3.36
C LYS A 147 17.31 -10.29 2.72
N ASN A 148 17.50 -11.46 3.29
CA ASN A 148 18.51 -12.40 2.78
C ASN A 148 18.15 -12.86 1.36
N ILE A 149 16.87 -13.19 1.14
CA ILE A 149 16.35 -13.59 -0.18
C ILE A 149 16.46 -12.44 -1.18
N LEU A 150 16.06 -11.23 -0.79
CA LEU A 150 16.16 -10.05 -1.64
C LEU A 150 17.60 -9.79 -2.09
N VAL A 151 18.54 -9.79 -1.15
CA VAL A 151 19.97 -9.57 -1.43
C VAL A 151 20.55 -10.64 -2.35
N GLN A 152 20.15 -11.89 -2.17
CA GLN A 152 20.57 -12.99 -3.05
C GLN A 152 20.10 -12.78 -4.50
N VAL A 153 18.89 -12.22 -4.70
CA VAL A 153 18.30 -12.03 -6.03
C VAL A 153 18.71 -10.70 -6.65
N LEU A 154 18.60 -9.60 -5.91
CA LEU A 154 18.80 -8.25 -6.45
C LEU A 154 20.12 -7.59 -6.04
N GLY A 155 20.89 -8.21 -5.13
CA GLY A 155 22.16 -7.66 -4.62
C GLY A 155 21.96 -6.73 -3.41
N ASP A 156 23.02 -6.56 -2.63
CA ASP A 156 23.01 -5.85 -1.34
C ASP A 156 22.69 -4.35 -1.47
N ASN A 157 22.89 -3.75 -2.64
CA ASN A 157 22.57 -2.35 -2.87
C ASN A 157 21.06 -2.08 -3.09
N ASN A 158 20.24 -3.13 -3.19
CA ASN A 158 18.80 -3.06 -3.50
C ASN A 158 17.90 -3.35 -2.30
N HIS A 159 18.37 -3.17 -1.07
CA HIS A 159 17.52 -3.22 0.11
C HIS A 159 17.43 -1.85 0.80
N VAL A 160 16.29 -1.61 1.45
CA VAL A 160 16.02 -0.36 2.15
C VAL A 160 15.58 -0.63 3.59
N GLY A 161 15.73 0.36 4.45
CA GLY A 161 15.17 0.32 5.81
C GLY A 161 13.64 0.47 5.81
N ARG A 162 13.03 0.24 6.98
CA ARG A 162 11.58 0.38 7.17
C ARG A 162 11.12 1.82 6.83
N PHE A 163 10.04 1.92 6.06
CA PHE A 163 9.50 3.18 5.53
C PHE A 163 10.52 4.00 4.75
N ARG A 164 11.40 3.33 4.01
CA ARG A 164 12.33 3.92 3.04
C ARG A 164 11.97 3.50 1.63
N TRP A 165 12.35 4.34 0.69
CA TRP A 165 12.18 4.15 -0.75
C TRP A 165 13.50 4.35 -1.47
N GLN A 166 13.75 3.59 -2.54
CA GLN A 166 14.81 3.86 -3.52
C GLN A 166 14.50 3.23 -4.87
N ASN A 167 15.09 3.75 -5.94
CA ASN A 167 15.13 3.06 -7.23
C ASN A 167 15.99 1.79 -7.11
N LEU A 168 15.61 0.75 -7.85
CA LEU A 168 16.46 -0.42 -8.01
C LEU A 168 17.71 -0.03 -8.80
N THR A 169 18.88 -0.45 -8.30
CA THR A 169 20.16 -0.30 -8.96
C THR A 169 20.43 -1.51 -9.82
N GLN A 170 21.49 -1.46 -10.65
CA GLN A 170 21.89 -2.57 -11.49
C GLN A 170 22.00 -3.88 -10.69
N ASN A 171 21.37 -4.93 -11.20
CA ASN A 171 21.36 -6.28 -10.61
C ASN A 171 21.51 -7.34 -11.70
N GLN A 172 21.80 -8.57 -11.29
CA GLN A 172 22.12 -9.68 -12.22
C GLN A 172 20.96 -10.07 -13.14
N HIS A 173 19.72 -9.75 -12.77
CA HIS A 173 18.52 -10.08 -13.56
C HIS A 173 18.02 -8.92 -14.42
N GLN A 174 18.72 -7.77 -14.37
CA GLN A 174 18.35 -6.53 -15.09
C GLN A 174 16.94 -6.04 -14.74
N ILE A 175 16.48 -6.33 -13.52
CA ILE A 175 15.20 -5.85 -12.99
C ILE A 175 15.29 -4.36 -12.70
N SER A 176 14.35 -3.61 -13.23
CA SER A 176 14.21 -2.16 -13.04
C SER A 176 13.00 -1.82 -12.14
N GLY A 177 12.84 -0.54 -11.81
CA GLY A 177 11.75 -0.07 -10.96
C GLY A 177 12.23 0.46 -9.62
N TRP A 178 11.47 0.25 -8.57
CA TRP A 178 11.82 0.74 -7.23
C TRP A 178 11.36 -0.22 -6.13
N ILE A 179 11.88 0.02 -4.92
CA ILE A 179 11.60 -0.78 -3.74
C ILE A 179 11.23 0.12 -2.56
N GLN A 180 10.24 -0.32 -1.79
CA GLN A 180 9.82 0.29 -0.53
C GLN A 180 10.01 -0.72 0.62
N GLY A 181 10.48 -0.24 1.77
CA GLY A 181 10.54 -1.01 3.00
C GLY A 181 9.21 -0.97 3.74
N THR A 182 8.14 -1.35 3.06
CA THR A 182 6.74 -1.36 3.49
C THR A 182 6.14 -2.75 3.38
N GLY A 183 4.92 -2.93 3.84
CA GLY A 183 4.19 -4.20 3.78
C GLY A 183 2.97 -4.21 4.67
N TYR A 184 2.19 -5.28 4.56
CA TYR A 184 0.87 -5.43 5.18
C TYR A 184 0.75 -6.65 6.09
N THR A 185 1.88 -7.12 6.63
CA THR A 185 1.96 -8.36 7.42
C THR A 185 2.37 -8.13 8.88
N GLY A 186 2.92 -6.95 9.17
CA GLY A 186 3.57 -6.67 10.44
C GLY A 186 5.01 -7.17 10.54
N GLU A 187 5.46 -8.03 9.62
CA GLU A 187 6.84 -8.46 9.51
C GLU A 187 7.72 -7.40 8.83
N SER A 188 9.03 -7.58 8.93
CA SER A 188 9.98 -6.86 8.08
C SER A 188 9.84 -7.35 6.64
N GLY A 189 9.96 -6.45 5.68
CA GLY A 189 9.83 -6.83 4.28
C GLY A 189 9.89 -5.66 3.33
N TYR A 190 9.56 -5.96 2.10
CA TYR A 190 9.68 -5.06 0.97
C TYR A 190 8.49 -5.18 0.05
N GLU A 191 8.10 -4.08 -0.55
CA GLU A 191 7.21 -4.02 -1.72
C GLU A 191 8.04 -3.53 -2.90
N ILE A 192 8.07 -4.32 -3.97
CA ILE A 192 8.93 -4.13 -5.14
C ILE A 192 8.03 -3.85 -6.33
N PHE A 193 8.21 -2.69 -6.93
CA PHE A 193 7.42 -2.17 -8.05
C PHE A 193 8.25 -2.27 -9.33
N ILE A 194 7.79 -3.04 -10.27
CA ILE A 194 8.55 -3.41 -11.47
C ILE A 194 7.67 -3.36 -12.72
N PRO A 195 8.23 -3.09 -13.90
CA PRO A 195 7.49 -3.23 -15.14
C PRO A 195 6.87 -4.62 -15.27
N ASN A 196 5.64 -4.71 -15.77
CA ASN A 196 4.90 -5.97 -15.89
C ASN A 196 5.68 -7.07 -16.61
N SER A 197 6.49 -6.71 -17.61
CA SER A 197 7.31 -7.67 -18.37
C SER A 197 8.40 -8.32 -17.56
N GLU A 198 8.83 -7.71 -16.45
CA GLU A 198 9.91 -8.18 -15.58
C GLU A 198 9.39 -9.01 -14.38
N ALA A 199 8.10 -8.87 -14.05
CA ALA A 199 7.48 -9.52 -12.89
C ALA A 199 7.63 -11.06 -12.87
N PRO A 200 7.44 -11.81 -13.96
CA PRO A 200 7.60 -13.25 -13.95
C PRO A 200 9.05 -13.69 -13.63
N VAL A 201 10.04 -12.90 -14.06
CA VAL A 201 11.45 -13.19 -13.79
C VAL A 201 11.73 -13.00 -12.29
N LEU A 202 11.36 -11.84 -11.73
CA LEU A 202 11.54 -11.56 -10.32
C LEU A 202 10.83 -12.58 -9.44
N TRP A 203 9.56 -12.90 -9.75
CA TRP A 203 8.76 -13.88 -9.03
C TRP A 203 9.46 -15.23 -8.93
N ARG A 204 9.87 -15.80 -10.07
CA ARG A 204 10.58 -17.11 -10.12
C ARG A 204 11.88 -17.11 -9.35
N GLU A 205 12.69 -16.05 -9.45
CA GLU A 205 13.98 -16.00 -8.77
C GLU A 205 13.81 -15.85 -7.25
N LEU A 206 12.79 -15.12 -6.77
CA LEU A 206 12.48 -15.04 -5.35
C LEU A 206 11.99 -16.39 -4.79
N ILE A 207 11.11 -17.10 -5.50
CA ILE A 207 10.67 -18.48 -5.13
C ILE A 207 11.86 -19.44 -5.09
N LYS A 208 12.69 -19.46 -6.12
CA LYS A 208 13.89 -20.30 -6.21
C LYS A 208 14.88 -20.01 -5.06
N SER A 209 14.91 -18.78 -4.57
CA SER A 209 15.75 -18.35 -3.45
C SER A 209 15.13 -18.63 -2.08
N GLY A 210 13.96 -19.29 -2.03
CA GLY A 210 13.36 -19.79 -0.80
C GLY A 210 12.17 -18.99 -0.26
N ALA A 211 11.63 -18.04 -1.04
CA ALA A 211 10.37 -17.41 -0.68
C ALA A 211 9.19 -18.36 -0.90
N THR A 212 8.25 -18.41 0.03
CA THR A 212 7.02 -19.19 -0.07
C THR A 212 5.94 -18.36 -0.77
N PRO A 213 5.31 -18.85 -1.85
CA PRO A 213 4.19 -18.14 -2.45
C PRO A 213 2.99 -18.11 -1.48
N VAL A 214 2.37 -16.96 -1.33
CA VAL A 214 1.32 -16.71 -0.34
C VAL A 214 0.13 -16.03 -1.01
N GLY A 215 -1.06 -16.57 -0.78
CA GLY A 215 -2.31 -16.05 -1.33
C GLY A 215 -3.01 -15.02 -0.43
N LEU A 216 -4.14 -14.53 -0.94
CA LEU A 216 -4.95 -13.48 -0.30
C LEU A 216 -5.46 -13.89 1.08
N GLY A 217 -5.77 -15.18 1.30
CA GLY A 217 -6.29 -15.66 2.58
C GLY A 217 -5.27 -15.51 3.73
N ALA A 218 -4.02 -15.85 3.48
CA ALA A 218 -2.97 -15.63 4.49
C ALA A 218 -2.62 -14.14 4.62
N ARG A 219 -2.66 -13.35 3.53
CA ARG A 219 -2.51 -11.90 3.59
C ARG A 219 -3.53 -11.28 4.57
N ASP A 220 -4.79 -11.71 4.53
CA ASP A 220 -5.84 -11.21 5.42
C ASP A 220 -5.60 -11.63 6.88
N THR A 221 -5.26 -12.88 7.15
CA THR A 221 -4.97 -13.30 8.54
C THR A 221 -3.74 -12.60 9.13
N LEU A 222 -2.72 -12.33 8.33
CA LEU A 222 -1.50 -11.62 8.75
C LEU A 222 -1.78 -10.15 9.11
N ARG A 223 -2.55 -9.44 8.29
CA ARG A 223 -2.91 -8.05 8.55
C ARG A 223 -3.80 -7.92 9.79
N LEU A 224 -4.76 -8.86 9.96
CA LEU A 224 -5.65 -8.90 11.13
C LEU A 224 -4.89 -9.06 12.44
N GLU A 225 -3.93 -9.99 12.51
CA GLU A 225 -3.09 -10.15 13.71
C GLU A 225 -2.31 -8.88 14.04
N LYS A 226 -1.93 -8.10 13.02
CA LYS A 226 -1.20 -6.84 13.22
C LYS A 226 -2.12 -5.67 13.56
N GLY A 227 -3.42 -5.79 13.31
CA GLY A 227 -4.40 -4.71 13.46
C GLY A 227 -4.35 -3.69 12.32
N TYR A 228 -3.96 -4.11 11.11
CA TYR A 228 -4.01 -3.26 9.94
C TYR A 228 -5.42 -3.27 9.33
N LEU A 229 -5.88 -2.10 8.94
CA LEU A 229 -7.21 -1.90 8.35
C LEU A 229 -7.27 -2.44 6.92
N LEU A 230 -8.44 -2.87 6.51
CA LEU A 230 -8.77 -3.22 5.13
C LEU A 230 -9.95 -2.36 4.66
N SER A 231 -9.72 -1.56 3.64
CA SER A 231 -10.76 -0.79 2.94
C SER A 231 -11.84 -1.74 2.41
N GLY A 232 -13.10 -1.37 2.62
CA GLY A 232 -14.25 -2.21 2.26
C GLY A 232 -14.67 -3.23 3.33
N VAL A 233 -13.87 -3.41 4.40
CA VAL A 233 -14.15 -4.38 5.48
C VAL A 233 -14.17 -3.70 6.86
N ASP A 234 -13.11 -2.97 7.23
CA ASP A 234 -12.99 -2.32 8.52
C ASP A 234 -13.49 -0.87 8.48
N PHE A 235 -13.46 -0.26 7.33
CA PHE A 235 -14.10 1.01 7.02
C PHE A 235 -14.62 1.02 5.57
N ILE A 236 -15.68 1.77 5.32
CA ILE A 236 -16.25 2.00 3.97
C ILE A 236 -16.63 3.47 3.86
N TRP A 237 -16.30 4.08 2.72
CA TRP A 237 -16.77 5.42 2.42
C TRP A 237 -18.30 5.43 2.21
N PRO A 238 -19.06 6.27 2.96
CA PRO A 238 -20.52 6.21 2.95
C PRO A 238 -21.19 6.57 1.61
N GLN A 239 -20.44 7.15 0.66
CA GLN A 239 -20.98 7.49 -0.67
C GLN A 239 -20.87 6.36 -1.69
N LEU A 240 -20.23 5.23 -1.34
CA LEU A 240 -20.22 4.04 -2.20
C LEU A 240 -21.58 3.33 -2.16
N GLU A 241 -22.02 2.77 -3.30
CA GLU A 241 -23.27 2.01 -3.38
C GLU A 241 -23.32 0.80 -2.43
N SER A 242 -22.16 0.22 -2.14
CA SER A 242 -22.00 -0.93 -1.22
C SER A 242 -21.81 -0.51 0.24
N SER A 243 -22.00 0.78 0.58
CA SER A 243 -21.71 1.28 1.92
C SER A 243 -22.66 0.72 2.97
N GLU A 244 -22.09 0.28 4.09
CA GLU A 244 -22.81 -0.05 5.31
C GLU A 244 -22.57 1.09 6.32
N PRO A 245 -23.60 1.83 6.75
CA PRO A 245 -23.44 3.04 7.56
C PRO A 245 -22.60 2.84 8.84
N PHE A 246 -22.64 1.64 9.44
CA PHE A 246 -21.87 1.34 10.65
C PHE A 246 -20.36 1.16 10.39
N LEU A 247 -19.94 1.07 9.13
CA LEU A 247 -18.52 1.02 8.71
C LEU A 247 -17.97 2.39 8.31
N ALA A 248 -18.81 3.43 8.26
CA ALA A 248 -18.35 4.79 8.05
C ALA A 248 -17.54 5.26 9.26
N ARG A 249 -16.27 5.64 9.05
CA ARG A 249 -15.34 6.03 10.11
C ARG A 249 -14.52 7.25 9.73
N ASP A 250 -14.04 7.95 10.73
CA ASP A 250 -12.94 8.89 10.57
C ASP A 250 -11.61 8.29 11.05
N THR A 251 -10.54 9.03 10.83
CA THR A 251 -9.18 8.59 11.17
C THR A 251 -9.00 8.35 12.67
N TRP A 252 -9.61 9.15 13.54
CA TRP A 252 -9.48 8.99 14.99
C TRP A 252 -10.17 7.73 15.49
N GLU A 253 -11.37 7.46 15.00
CA GLU A 253 -12.15 6.26 15.34
C GLU A 253 -11.41 4.95 15.04
N THR A 254 -10.60 4.93 13.97
CA THR A 254 -9.86 3.72 13.57
C THR A 254 -8.76 3.32 14.54
N ASN A 255 -8.38 4.22 15.45
CA ASN A 255 -7.30 3.99 16.43
C ASN A 255 -5.94 3.61 15.82
N VAL A 256 -5.70 3.94 14.55
CA VAL A 256 -4.39 3.75 13.91
C VAL A 256 -3.40 4.74 14.52
N PRO A 257 -2.27 4.26 15.10
CA PRO A 257 -1.36 5.10 15.88
C PRO A 257 -0.39 5.95 15.05
N PHE A 258 -0.64 6.09 13.74
CA PHE A 258 0.20 6.83 12.79
C PHE A 258 -0.65 7.34 11.62
N GLY A 259 -0.09 8.24 10.81
CA GLY A 259 -0.80 8.75 9.62
C GLY A 259 -1.76 9.90 9.93
N LEU A 260 -1.79 10.41 11.14
CA LEU A 260 -2.57 11.58 11.55
C LEU A 260 -1.67 12.61 12.23
N ASP A 261 -1.75 13.85 11.77
CA ASP A 261 -1.14 15.02 12.39
C ASP A 261 -2.19 16.15 12.45
N LEU A 262 -2.59 16.55 13.65
CA LEU A 262 -3.60 17.59 13.87
C LEU A 262 -3.03 19.02 13.84
N GLU A 263 -1.72 19.20 13.66
CA GLU A 263 -1.08 20.52 13.62
C GLU A 263 -1.17 21.21 12.25
N HIS A 264 -1.68 20.53 11.20
CA HIS A 264 -1.92 21.14 9.90
C HIS A 264 -3.39 21.06 9.50
N ASP A 265 -3.79 21.80 8.47
CA ASP A 265 -5.15 21.79 7.96
C ASP A 265 -5.29 20.77 6.82
N PHE A 266 -6.39 20.01 6.85
CA PHE A 266 -6.74 19.03 5.82
C PHE A 266 -8.25 18.85 5.70
N VAL A 267 -8.70 18.27 4.59
CA VAL A 267 -10.13 17.99 4.34
C VAL A 267 -10.68 17.09 5.45
N GLY A 268 -11.86 17.44 5.98
CA GLY A 268 -12.56 16.63 7.00
C GLY A 268 -12.02 16.73 8.43
N LYS A 269 -11.01 17.57 8.69
CA LYS A 269 -10.33 17.70 10.00
C LYS A 269 -11.28 17.97 11.18
N ASN A 270 -12.33 18.75 10.98
CA ASN A 270 -13.25 19.14 12.06
C ASN A 270 -13.91 17.95 12.76
N ARG A 271 -14.32 16.92 12.00
CA ARG A 271 -14.87 15.69 12.57
C ARG A 271 -13.83 14.95 13.41
N VAL A 272 -12.62 14.81 12.89
CA VAL A 272 -11.51 14.15 13.60
C VAL A 272 -11.20 14.83 14.92
N ILE A 273 -11.20 16.19 14.97
CA ILE A 273 -11.03 16.96 16.21
C ILE A 273 -12.15 16.68 17.19
N SER A 274 -13.42 16.70 16.75
CA SER A 274 -14.57 16.44 17.61
C SER A 274 -14.49 15.06 18.27
N HIS A 275 -14.16 14.01 17.50
CA HIS A 275 -14.02 12.68 18.04
C HIS A 275 -12.75 12.49 18.89
N HIS A 276 -11.70 13.24 18.61
CA HIS A 276 -10.50 13.30 19.47
C HIS A 276 -10.85 13.85 20.87
N GLU A 277 -11.67 14.91 20.95
CA GLU A 277 -12.12 15.51 22.20
C GLU A 277 -13.04 14.56 22.99
N ASP A 278 -13.87 13.79 22.31
CA ASP A 278 -14.79 12.80 22.90
C ASP A 278 -14.12 11.45 23.20
N ASP A 279 -12.86 11.26 22.80
CA ASP A 279 -12.08 10.00 22.85
C ASP A 279 -12.82 8.77 22.24
N ALA A 280 -13.63 9.03 21.21
CA ALA A 280 -14.37 8.00 20.48
C ALA A 280 -13.40 7.15 19.64
N ARG A 281 -13.21 5.85 19.98
CA ARG A 281 -12.30 4.95 19.29
C ARG A 281 -12.92 3.59 19.05
N TRP A 282 -12.55 2.98 17.94
CA TRP A 282 -12.84 1.59 17.67
C TRP A 282 -11.80 0.69 18.35
N TRP A 283 -12.28 -0.35 19.02
CA TRP A 283 -11.46 -1.37 19.67
C TRP A 283 -11.80 -2.72 19.06
N GLY A 284 -10.79 -3.42 18.52
CA GLY A 284 -10.93 -4.83 18.20
C GLY A 284 -11.08 -5.66 19.49
N ILE A 285 -11.94 -6.66 19.45
CA ILE A 285 -12.17 -7.62 20.55
C ILE A 285 -11.51 -8.95 20.18
#